data_d92abf5d592b086025f48d4d9228bfc3
#
_entry.id   d92abf5d592b086025f48d4d9228bfc3
#
_cell.length_a   1.000
_cell.length_b   1.000
_cell.length_c   1.000
_cell.angle_alpha   90.00
_cell.angle_beta   90.00
_cell.angle_gamma   90.00
#
_symmetry.space_group_name_H-M   'P 1'
#
loop_
_entity.id
_entity.type
_entity.pdbx_description
1 polymer ?
#
loop_
_entity_poly.entity_id
_entity_poly.type
_entity_poly.pdbx_seq_one_letter_code
_entity_poly.pdbx_strand_id
1 'polypeptide(L)'
;MYRRSGRSLVACAIVVALAVPLARVAAQESFYKGKTIRLIVGLAPGGGFDIYSRVIARHMGKHIAGNPILVVDNMPGAASLLAANFNYKAAKPDGLTIGNFVGGLVFQQMLGLPGVEFDGLKFEYLGVPAQDNFMIGVAKSTGITSIEQWKASGTLIKIGGVAPGGGTDDIPKILKATLGLPLQMVSGYKGTGPVRLAFNAGEVQGVCNSLESFKATWRSEMERGEVNILVQANLKPHPDVPHVPWAPDLAKSDDAK
;
A
#
# COMPACT_ATOMS: atom_id res chain seq x y z
N MET A 1 -24.86 58.88 43.54
CA MET A 1 -24.58 59.13 42.12
C MET A 1 -23.28 58.41 41.76
N TYR A 2 -23.30 57.04 41.50
CA TYR A 2 -22.16 56.28 40.95
C TYR A 2 -22.65 54.88 40.58
N ARG A 3 -23.21 54.73 39.39
CA ARG A 3 -23.64 53.41 38.87
C ARG A 3 -23.58 53.39 37.31
N ARG A 4 -22.38 53.54 36.74
CA ARG A 4 -22.20 53.45 35.27
C ARG A 4 -20.90 52.80 34.79
N SER A 5 -19.99 52.29 35.64
CA SER A 5 -18.67 51.76 35.19
C SER A 5 -18.59 50.25 34.98
N GLY A 6 -19.58 49.45 35.47
CA GLY A 6 -19.50 48.00 35.37
C GLY A 6 -19.85 47.39 34.01
N ARG A 7 -20.68 48.02 33.21
CA ARG A 7 -21.13 47.50 31.92
C ARG A 7 -20.11 47.59 30.78
N SER A 8 -19.27 48.60 30.80
CA SER A 8 -18.23 48.79 29.76
C SER A 8 -17.04 47.85 29.90
N LEU A 9 -16.67 47.46 31.12
CA LEU A 9 -15.61 46.49 31.39
C LEU A 9 -15.98 45.04 30.99
N VAL A 10 -17.24 44.65 31.20
CA VAL A 10 -17.73 43.33 30.81
C VAL A 10 -17.82 43.19 29.28
N ALA A 11 -18.23 44.24 28.57
CA ALA A 11 -18.29 44.27 27.11
C ALA A 11 -16.90 44.15 26.47
N CYS A 12 -15.89 44.81 27.00
CA CYS A 12 -14.50 44.70 26.52
C CYS A 12 -13.89 43.31 26.78
N ALA A 13 -14.20 42.69 27.93
CA ALA A 13 -13.71 41.34 28.25
C ALA A 13 -14.30 40.27 27.32
N ILE A 14 -15.56 40.40 26.91
CA ILE A 14 -16.22 39.45 25.97
C ILE A 14 -15.65 39.61 24.56
N VAL A 15 -15.33 40.78 24.09
CA VAL A 15 -14.73 41.03 22.77
C VAL A 15 -13.31 40.47 22.70
N VAL A 16 -12.50 40.55 23.74
CA VAL A 16 -11.14 40.00 23.81
C VAL A 16 -11.18 38.45 23.88
N ALA A 17 -12.16 37.88 24.58
CA ALA A 17 -12.30 36.41 24.68
C ALA A 17 -12.73 35.74 23.34
N LEU A 18 -13.48 36.46 22.47
CA LEU A 18 -13.89 36.00 21.15
C LEU A 18 -12.81 36.14 20.07
N ALA A 19 -11.82 37.05 20.26
CA ALA A 19 -10.75 37.27 19.30
C ALA A 19 -9.60 36.24 19.36
N VAL A 20 -9.42 35.56 20.51
CA VAL A 20 -8.31 34.61 20.71
C VAL A 20 -8.43 33.32 19.85
N PRO A 21 -9.62 32.70 19.63
CA PRO A 21 -9.72 31.51 18.77
C PRO A 21 -9.54 31.82 17.28
N LEU A 22 -9.92 33.04 16.82
CA LEU A 22 -9.75 33.44 15.42
C LEU A 22 -8.27 33.63 15.03
N ALA A 23 -7.44 34.12 15.94
CA ALA A 23 -6.00 34.27 15.69
C ALA A 23 -5.27 32.93 15.58
N ARG A 24 -5.74 31.85 16.25
CA ARG A 24 -5.17 30.50 16.13
C ARG A 24 -5.51 29.83 14.80
N VAL A 25 -6.70 30.06 14.26
CA VAL A 25 -7.11 29.51 12.96
C VAL A 25 -6.30 30.13 11.83
N ALA A 26 -6.10 31.45 11.85
CA ALA A 26 -5.31 32.16 10.84
C ALA A 26 -3.81 31.77 10.86
N ALA A 27 -3.26 31.45 12.05
CA ALA A 27 -1.85 31.02 12.18
C ALA A 27 -1.62 29.60 11.63
N GLN A 28 -2.64 28.72 11.65
CA GLN A 28 -2.54 27.36 11.14
C GLN A 28 -2.63 27.29 9.60
N GLU A 29 -3.35 28.24 8.97
CA GLU A 29 -3.51 28.28 7.51
C GLU A 29 -2.21 28.57 6.74
N SER A 30 -1.19 29.13 7.38
CA SER A 30 0.05 29.55 6.72
C SER A 30 1.18 28.49 6.78
N PHE A 31 1.05 27.41 7.59
CA PHE A 31 2.17 26.48 7.83
C PHE A 31 2.69 25.84 6.55
N TYR A 32 1.81 25.37 5.69
CA TYR A 32 2.19 24.68 4.45
C TYR A 32 2.36 25.61 3.24
N LYS A 33 2.09 26.92 3.37
CA LYS A 33 2.22 27.85 2.25
C LYS A 33 3.65 27.90 1.72
N GLY A 34 3.82 27.60 0.44
CA GLY A 34 5.13 27.55 -0.23
C GLY A 34 6.02 26.38 0.18
N LYS A 35 5.51 25.41 0.95
CA LYS A 35 6.26 24.21 1.33
C LYS A 35 6.02 23.06 0.38
N THR A 36 6.97 22.14 0.38
CA THR A 36 6.89 20.87 -0.32
C THR A 36 6.79 19.74 0.71
N ILE A 37 5.81 18.85 0.52
CA ILE A 37 5.68 17.60 1.27
C ILE A 37 6.32 16.49 0.45
N ARG A 38 7.23 15.74 1.05
CA ARG A 38 7.88 14.58 0.47
C ARG A 38 7.06 13.32 0.77
N LEU A 39 6.57 12.63 -0.27
CA LEU A 39 5.85 11.37 -0.15
C LEU A 39 6.81 10.22 -0.52
N ILE A 40 7.34 9.55 0.51
CA ILE A 40 8.27 8.43 0.36
C ILE A 40 7.49 7.16 0.07
N VAL A 41 7.83 6.50 -1.04
CA VAL A 41 7.21 5.24 -1.48
C VAL A 41 8.21 4.12 -1.34
N GLY A 42 7.90 3.12 -0.51
CA GLY A 42 8.82 2.03 -0.17
C GLY A 42 9.08 1.01 -1.28
N LEU A 43 8.56 1.23 -2.49
CA LEU A 43 8.67 0.33 -3.63
C LEU A 43 9.12 1.09 -4.90
N ALA A 44 9.63 0.36 -5.89
CA ALA A 44 10.11 0.93 -7.14
C ALA A 44 8.98 1.59 -7.95
N PRO A 45 9.32 2.56 -8.83
CA PRO A 45 8.38 3.18 -9.74
C PRO A 45 7.64 2.18 -10.64
N GLY A 46 6.42 2.55 -11.08
CA GLY A 46 5.62 1.80 -12.06
C GLY A 46 4.80 0.64 -11.50
N GLY A 47 4.85 0.39 -10.18
CA GLY A 47 3.95 -0.53 -9.50
C GLY A 47 2.75 0.18 -8.87
N GLY A 48 1.81 -0.60 -8.28
CA GLY A 48 0.58 -0.06 -7.68
C GLY A 48 0.84 1.03 -6.63
N PHE A 49 1.76 0.80 -5.69
CA PHE A 49 2.11 1.77 -4.66
C PHE A 49 2.60 3.12 -5.24
N ASP A 50 3.40 3.07 -6.30
CA ASP A 50 3.89 4.28 -6.98
C ASP A 50 2.73 5.02 -7.66
N ILE A 51 1.86 4.31 -8.38
CA ILE A 51 0.71 4.90 -9.07
C ILE A 51 -0.25 5.57 -8.08
N TYR A 52 -0.61 4.87 -6.97
CA TYR A 52 -1.49 5.44 -5.95
C TYR A 52 -0.86 6.69 -5.31
N SER A 53 0.42 6.63 -4.99
CA SER A 53 1.14 7.76 -4.39
C SER A 53 1.18 8.97 -5.33
N ARG A 54 1.39 8.76 -6.63
CA ARG A 54 1.36 9.86 -7.62
C ARG A 54 -0.03 10.45 -7.79
N VAL A 55 -1.09 9.65 -7.73
CA VAL A 55 -2.47 10.15 -7.73
C VAL A 55 -2.72 10.98 -6.47
N ILE A 56 -2.34 10.49 -5.29
CA ILE A 56 -2.47 11.23 -4.03
C ILE A 56 -1.68 12.53 -4.10
N ALA A 57 -0.41 12.49 -4.51
CA ALA A 57 0.44 13.67 -4.61
C ALA A 57 -0.14 14.75 -5.53
N ARG A 58 -0.75 14.34 -6.65
CA ARG A 58 -1.38 15.26 -7.62
C ARG A 58 -2.60 15.98 -7.04
N HIS A 59 -3.32 15.32 -6.13
CA HIS A 59 -4.63 15.82 -5.68
C HIS A 59 -4.65 16.29 -4.22
N MET A 60 -3.83 15.75 -3.35
CA MET A 60 -3.88 15.99 -1.91
C MET A 60 -3.55 17.45 -1.54
N GLY A 61 -2.57 18.08 -2.21
CA GLY A 61 -2.12 19.43 -1.88
C GLY A 61 -3.24 20.47 -1.86
N LYS A 62 -4.19 20.38 -2.79
CA LYS A 62 -5.34 21.31 -2.87
C LYS A 62 -6.32 21.19 -1.69
N HIS A 63 -6.22 20.12 -0.89
CA HIS A 63 -7.04 19.88 0.29
C HIS A 63 -6.33 20.22 1.60
N ILE A 64 -5.08 20.69 1.50
CA ILE A 64 -4.27 21.11 2.65
C ILE A 64 -4.18 22.63 2.64
N ALA A 65 -4.48 23.29 3.78
CA ALA A 65 -4.35 24.73 3.92
C ALA A 65 -2.92 25.19 3.56
N GLY A 66 -2.80 26.15 2.67
CA GLY A 66 -1.52 26.60 2.11
C GLY A 66 -1.13 25.92 0.79
N ASN A 67 -1.88 24.95 0.29
CA ASN A 67 -1.70 24.26 -1.00
C ASN A 67 -0.25 23.80 -1.26
N PRO A 68 0.35 22.98 -0.37
CA PRO A 68 1.71 22.50 -0.57
C PRO A 68 1.83 21.64 -1.84
N ILE A 69 3.01 21.63 -2.41
CA ILE A 69 3.37 20.69 -3.48
C ILE A 69 3.75 19.36 -2.83
N LEU A 70 3.20 18.24 -3.33
CA LEU A 70 3.64 16.91 -2.94
C LEU A 70 4.58 16.33 -4.00
N VAL A 71 5.75 15.85 -3.57
CA VAL A 71 6.75 15.21 -4.44
C VAL A 71 6.90 13.75 -4.04
N VAL A 72 6.71 12.84 -5.00
CA VAL A 72 6.89 11.41 -4.79
C VAL A 72 8.35 11.04 -4.93
N ASP A 73 8.87 10.30 -3.95
CA ASP A 73 10.24 9.82 -3.87
C ASP A 73 10.25 8.31 -3.58
N ASN A 74 10.72 7.51 -4.53
CA ASN A 74 10.74 6.07 -4.38
C ASN A 74 12.02 5.63 -3.65
N MET A 75 11.84 4.91 -2.54
CA MET A 75 12.91 4.34 -1.70
C MET A 75 12.69 2.82 -1.55
N PRO A 76 12.93 2.03 -2.60
CA PRO A 76 12.69 0.59 -2.56
C PRO A 76 13.77 -0.13 -1.75
N GLY A 77 13.37 -1.22 -1.07
CA GLY A 77 14.28 -2.11 -0.37
C GLY A 77 13.57 -2.91 0.72
N ALA A 78 13.87 -4.23 0.78
CA ALA A 78 13.36 -5.17 1.75
C ALA A 78 11.83 -5.04 1.96
N ALA A 79 11.04 -5.12 0.89
CA ALA A 79 9.57 -4.93 0.90
C ALA A 79 9.14 -3.66 1.66
N SER A 80 9.74 -2.51 1.37
CA SER A 80 9.51 -1.20 2.01
C SER A 80 10.15 -1.01 3.39
N LEU A 81 10.83 -1.99 3.96
CA LEU A 81 11.43 -1.86 5.30
C LEU A 81 12.41 -0.70 5.39
N LEU A 82 13.22 -0.47 4.34
CA LEU A 82 14.15 0.67 4.30
C LEU A 82 13.41 2.02 4.38
N ALA A 83 12.30 2.16 3.66
CA ALA A 83 11.49 3.38 3.68
C ALA A 83 10.83 3.61 5.05
N ALA A 84 10.33 2.55 5.69
CA ALA A 84 9.74 2.64 7.02
C ALA A 84 10.78 3.03 8.08
N ASN A 85 11.95 2.39 8.08
CA ASN A 85 13.06 2.73 8.97
C ASN A 85 13.54 4.18 8.76
N PHE A 86 13.68 4.61 7.50
CA PHE A 86 14.04 5.99 7.17
C PHE A 86 12.99 6.98 7.70
N ASN A 87 11.70 6.70 7.45
CA ASN A 87 10.62 7.57 7.91
C ASN A 87 10.58 7.72 9.43
N TYR A 88 10.92 6.63 10.15
CA TYR A 88 10.94 6.63 11.60
C TYR A 88 12.18 7.28 12.23
N LYS A 89 13.39 6.98 11.69
CA LYS A 89 14.66 7.38 12.30
C LYS A 89 15.29 8.64 11.71
N ALA A 90 15.15 8.84 10.40
CA ALA A 90 15.92 9.85 9.68
C ALA A 90 15.06 11.01 9.13
N ALA A 91 13.78 10.79 8.86
CA ALA A 91 12.88 11.85 8.47
C ALA A 91 12.66 12.82 9.63
N LYS A 92 12.68 14.12 9.35
CA LYS A 92 12.38 15.12 10.38
C LYS A 92 10.89 15.06 10.74
N PRO A 93 10.53 15.11 12.04
CA PRO A 93 9.12 15.13 12.47
C PRO A 93 8.53 16.53 12.36
N ASP A 94 8.65 17.16 11.18
CA ASP A 94 8.24 18.55 10.90
C ASP A 94 6.93 18.63 10.08
N GLY A 95 6.25 17.51 9.87
CA GLY A 95 5.02 17.44 9.09
C GLY A 95 5.21 17.53 7.57
N LEU A 96 6.45 17.49 7.06
CA LEU A 96 6.76 17.61 5.63
C LEU A 96 7.18 16.28 4.97
N THR A 97 7.10 15.16 5.70
CA THR A 97 7.39 13.83 5.16
C THR A 97 6.24 12.88 5.45
N ILE A 98 5.77 12.19 4.43
CA ILE A 98 4.77 11.13 4.51
C ILE A 98 5.40 9.84 3.97
N GLY A 99 5.20 8.71 4.65
CA GLY A 99 5.62 7.39 4.18
C GLY A 99 4.44 6.60 3.63
N ASN A 100 4.63 5.94 2.48
CA ASN A 100 3.72 4.93 1.94
C ASN A 100 4.49 3.62 1.75
N PHE A 101 4.22 2.65 2.62
CA PHE A 101 4.90 1.36 2.65
C PHE A 101 3.92 0.23 2.99
N VAL A 102 4.34 -1.01 2.75
CA VAL A 102 3.45 -2.18 2.92
C VAL A 102 3.03 -2.36 4.37
N GLY A 103 1.73 -2.61 4.60
CA GLY A 103 1.18 -2.78 5.95
C GLY A 103 1.73 -4.00 6.70
N GLY A 104 2.18 -5.04 6.00
CA GLY A 104 2.78 -6.24 6.58
C GLY A 104 4.04 -6.00 7.43
N LEU A 105 4.67 -4.83 7.34
CA LEU A 105 5.81 -4.48 8.18
C LEU A 105 5.48 -4.44 9.68
N VAL A 106 4.24 -4.15 10.06
CA VAL A 106 3.80 -4.21 11.46
C VAL A 106 3.87 -5.64 12.01
N PHE A 107 3.51 -6.64 11.19
CA PHE A 107 3.68 -8.05 11.56
C PHE A 107 5.14 -8.44 11.71
N GLN A 108 6.04 -7.91 10.87
CA GLN A 108 7.47 -8.16 11.01
C GLN A 108 7.99 -7.66 12.37
N GLN A 109 7.52 -6.49 12.82
CA GLN A 109 7.83 -5.98 14.16
C GLN A 109 7.29 -6.90 15.25
N MET A 110 6.03 -7.32 15.17
CA MET A 110 5.41 -8.21 16.17
C MET A 110 6.12 -9.55 16.27
N LEU A 111 6.65 -10.07 15.16
CA LEU A 111 7.40 -11.32 15.11
C LEU A 111 8.88 -11.14 15.50
N GLY A 112 9.34 -9.93 15.81
CA GLY A 112 10.73 -9.64 16.17
C GLY A 112 11.71 -9.91 15.03
N LEU A 113 11.30 -9.75 13.77
CA LEU A 113 12.15 -10.02 12.63
C LEU A 113 13.33 -9.02 12.56
N PRO A 114 14.53 -9.47 12.15
CA PRO A 114 15.70 -8.62 12.09
C PRO A 114 15.54 -7.49 11.06
N GLY A 115 16.18 -6.35 11.34
CA GLY A 115 16.17 -5.17 10.46
C GLY A 115 15.00 -4.23 10.68
N VAL A 116 14.01 -4.58 11.50
CA VAL A 116 12.95 -3.67 11.92
C VAL A 116 13.51 -2.69 12.95
N GLU A 117 13.54 -1.40 12.59
CA GLU A 117 14.11 -0.34 13.41
C GLU A 117 13.09 0.76 13.75
N PHE A 118 11.83 0.55 13.46
CA PHE A 118 10.71 1.43 13.77
C PHE A 118 9.84 0.83 14.88
N ASP A 119 9.02 1.69 15.50
CA ASP A 119 7.91 1.30 16.35
C ASP A 119 6.61 1.72 15.67
N GLY A 120 5.85 0.75 15.17
CA GLY A 120 4.60 0.99 14.44
C GLY A 120 3.55 1.73 15.27
N LEU A 121 3.58 1.65 16.61
CA LEU A 121 2.67 2.38 17.49
C LEU A 121 3.00 3.88 17.59
N LYS A 122 4.16 4.31 17.09
CA LYS A 122 4.61 5.70 17.11
C LYS A 122 4.47 6.42 15.77
N PHE A 123 3.94 5.76 14.75
CA PHE A 123 3.59 6.43 13.50
C PHE A 123 2.25 7.16 13.64
N GLU A 124 2.16 8.34 13.06
CA GLU A 124 0.90 9.05 12.84
C GLU A 124 0.27 8.54 11.53
N TYR A 125 -0.74 7.68 11.65
CA TYR A 125 -1.41 7.07 10.50
C TYR A 125 -2.42 8.03 9.88
N LEU A 126 -2.26 8.36 8.61
CA LEU A 126 -3.15 9.26 7.87
C LEU A 126 -4.29 8.50 7.18
N GLY A 127 -4.05 7.27 6.75
CA GLY A 127 -5.04 6.45 6.07
C GLY A 127 -4.42 5.33 5.24
N VAL A 128 -5.27 4.58 4.57
CA VAL A 128 -4.90 3.48 3.67
C VAL A 128 -5.39 3.83 2.26
N PRO A 129 -4.50 4.00 1.26
CA PRO A 129 -4.89 4.38 -0.09
C PRO A 129 -5.75 3.33 -0.80
N ALA A 130 -5.45 2.04 -0.57
CA ALA A 130 -6.18 0.91 -1.13
C ALA A 130 -6.05 -0.29 -0.18
N GLN A 131 -7.09 -1.09 -0.10
CA GLN A 131 -7.03 -2.39 0.56
C GLN A 131 -6.45 -3.40 -0.43
N ASP A 132 -5.43 -4.16 -0.03
CA ASP A 132 -4.86 -5.21 -0.87
C ASP A 132 -5.79 -6.43 -0.92
N ASN A 133 -6.29 -6.73 -2.11
CA ASN A 133 -7.05 -7.93 -2.43
C ASN A 133 -6.20 -8.81 -3.33
N PHE A 134 -5.39 -9.70 -2.73
CA PHE A 134 -4.39 -10.46 -3.47
C PHE A 134 -4.99 -11.50 -4.41
N MET A 135 -4.42 -11.55 -5.61
CA MET A 135 -4.74 -12.50 -6.67
C MET A 135 -3.46 -13.16 -7.17
N ILE A 136 -3.54 -14.44 -7.56
CA ILE A 136 -2.49 -15.07 -8.34
C ILE A 136 -2.92 -15.12 -9.80
N GLY A 137 -2.09 -14.53 -10.65
CA GLY A 137 -2.18 -14.60 -12.09
C GLY A 137 -1.03 -15.39 -12.69
N VAL A 138 -1.32 -16.14 -13.76
CA VAL A 138 -0.30 -16.85 -14.54
C VAL A 138 -0.37 -16.46 -16.01
N ALA A 139 0.77 -16.56 -16.70
CA ALA A 139 0.85 -16.22 -18.11
C ALA A 139 0.01 -17.21 -18.95
N LYS A 140 -0.72 -16.68 -19.93
CA LYS A 140 -1.48 -17.48 -20.91
C LYS A 140 -0.62 -18.54 -21.60
N SER A 141 0.66 -18.23 -21.83
CA SER A 141 1.62 -19.12 -22.45
C SER A 141 1.86 -20.42 -21.68
N THR A 142 1.50 -20.48 -20.39
CA THR A 142 1.56 -21.70 -19.59
C THR A 142 0.47 -22.71 -19.96
N GLY A 143 -0.58 -22.30 -20.67
CA GLY A 143 -1.77 -23.09 -20.96
C GLY A 143 -2.67 -23.35 -19.76
N ILE A 144 -2.34 -22.82 -18.58
CA ILE A 144 -3.09 -23.03 -17.33
C ILE A 144 -4.21 -22.00 -17.24
N THR A 145 -5.45 -22.48 -17.05
CA THR A 145 -6.66 -21.66 -16.99
C THR A 145 -7.44 -21.83 -15.69
N SER A 146 -7.12 -22.81 -14.86
CA SER A 146 -7.72 -23.02 -13.54
C SER A 146 -6.73 -23.56 -12.51
N ILE A 147 -7.06 -23.43 -11.23
CA ILE A 147 -6.28 -23.98 -10.11
C ILE A 147 -6.23 -25.50 -10.16
N GLU A 148 -7.35 -26.15 -10.50
CA GLU A 148 -7.46 -27.60 -10.61
C GLU A 148 -6.54 -28.13 -11.71
N GLN A 149 -6.56 -27.49 -12.88
CA GLN A 149 -5.67 -27.82 -13.99
C GLN A 149 -4.21 -27.64 -13.58
N TRP A 150 -3.89 -26.52 -12.90
CA TRP A 150 -2.52 -26.27 -12.43
C TRP A 150 -2.03 -27.36 -11.49
N LYS A 151 -2.83 -27.71 -10.48
CA LYS A 151 -2.50 -28.78 -9.53
C LYS A 151 -2.34 -30.14 -10.24
N ALA A 152 -3.26 -30.48 -11.17
CA ALA A 152 -3.24 -31.74 -11.90
C ALA A 152 -2.04 -31.86 -12.85
N SER A 153 -1.65 -30.75 -13.49
CA SER A 153 -0.51 -30.75 -14.44
C SER A 153 0.85 -30.92 -13.75
N GLY A 154 0.96 -30.56 -12.47
CA GLY A 154 2.23 -30.50 -11.74
C GLY A 154 3.23 -29.49 -12.31
N THR A 155 2.80 -28.61 -13.24
CA THR A 155 3.67 -27.63 -13.90
C THR A 155 4.22 -26.64 -12.88
N LEU A 156 5.55 -26.61 -12.74
CA LEU A 156 6.23 -25.67 -11.84
C LEU A 156 6.18 -24.25 -12.41
N ILE A 157 5.45 -23.37 -11.77
CA ILE A 157 5.33 -21.95 -12.16
C ILE A 157 6.27 -21.10 -11.31
N LYS A 158 7.16 -20.33 -11.96
CA LYS A 158 7.96 -19.30 -11.29
C LYS A 158 7.12 -18.06 -11.06
N ILE A 159 6.92 -17.69 -9.79
CA ILE A 159 6.16 -16.51 -9.40
C ILE A 159 7.14 -15.42 -8.97
N GLY A 160 7.06 -14.25 -9.62
CA GLY A 160 7.84 -13.07 -9.26
C GLY A 160 7.32 -12.43 -7.98
N GLY A 161 8.23 -12.14 -7.03
CA GLY A 161 7.93 -11.52 -5.76
C GLY A 161 8.93 -10.43 -5.37
N VAL A 162 8.56 -9.61 -4.42
CA VAL A 162 9.38 -8.47 -3.97
C VAL A 162 10.33 -8.89 -2.86
N ALA A 163 9.80 -9.31 -1.73
CA ALA A 163 10.56 -9.82 -0.61
C ALA A 163 9.63 -10.51 0.42
N PRO A 164 10.16 -11.43 1.24
CA PRO A 164 9.46 -11.97 2.39
C PRO A 164 8.91 -10.86 3.31
N GLY A 165 7.73 -11.09 3.88
CA GLY A 165 7.01 -10.10 4.67
C GLY A 165 6.12 -9.16 3.84
N GLY A 166 6.12 -9.29 2.53
CA GLY A 166 5.18 -8.65 1.62
C GLY A 166 4.23 -9.65 0.98
N GLY A 167 2.97 -9.27 0.74
CA GLY A 167 1.94 -10.16 0.21
C GLY A 167 2.28 -10.80 -1.14
N THR A 168 3.12 -10.16 -1.96
CA THR A 168 3.60 -10.73 -3.23
C THR A 168 4.43 -12.00 -3.07
N ASP A 169 5.05 -12.20 -1.90
CA ASP A 169 5.85 -13.37 -1.56
C ASP A 169 5.11 -14.31 -0.61
N ASP A 170 4.46 -13.75 0.42
CA ASP A 170 3.90 -14.53 1.50
C ASP A 170 2.61 -15.23 1.08
N ILE A 171 1.74 -14.58 0.33
CA ILE A 171 0.49 -15.21 -0.17
C ILE A 171 0.78 -16.44 -1.05
N PRO A 172 1.67 -16.39 -2.08
CA PRO A 172 2.01 -17.59 -2.83
C PRO A 172 2.59 -18.71 -1.98
N LYS A 173 3.43 -18.39 -0.98
CA LYS A 173 3.99 -19.40 -0.07
C LYS A 173 2.91 -20.05 0.79
N ILE A 174 1.96 -19.26 1.31
CA ILE A 174 0.80 -19.78 2.05
C ILE A 174 -0.02 -20.69 1.14
N LEU A 175 -0.37 -20.25 -0.07
CA LEU A 175 -1.15 -21.06 -1.00
C LEU A 175 -0.39 -22.31 -1.48
N LYS A 176 0.94 -22.25 -1.58
CA LYS A 176 1.75 -23.45 -1.80
C LYS A 176 1.59 -24.44 -0.66
N ALA A 177 1.68 -23.99 0.58
CA ALA A 177 1.60 -24.85 1.76
C ALA A 177 0.18 -25.40 1.97
N THR A 178 -0.86 -24.58 1.80
CA THR A 178 -2.26 -24.95 2.10
C THR A 178 -2.95 -25.68 0.95
N LEU A 179 -2.71 -25.27 -0.29
CA LEU A 179 -3.35 -25.84 -1.48
C LEU A 179 -2.45 -26.83 -2.26
N GLY A 180 -1.17 -26.91 -1.93
CA GLY A 180 -0.21 -27.76 -2.64
C GLY A 180 0.12 -27.27 -4.05
N LEU A 181 0.12 -25.96 -4.29
CA LEU A 181 0.40 -25.41 -5.64
C LEU A 181 1.87 -25.64 -6.04
N PRO A 182 2.13 -26.18 -7.24
CA PRO A 182 3.49 -26.41 -7.73
C PRO A 182 4.12 -25.09 -8.22
N LEU A 183 4.58 -24.26 -7.28
CA LEU A 183 5.19 -22.97 -7.56
C LEU A 183 6.59 -22.84 -6.97
N GLN A 184 7.38 -21.99 -7.61
CA GLN A 184 8.69 -21.52 -7.14
C GLN A 184 8.68 -20.01 -7.05
N MET A 185 9.04 -19.46 -5.87
CA MET A 185 9.21 -18.00 -5.71
C MET A 185 10.53 -17.54 -6.31
N VAL A 186 10.48 -16.46 -7.07
CA VAL A 186 11.62 -15.69 -7.55
C VAL A 186 11.49 -14.30 -6.92
N SER A 187 12.05 -14.17 -5.72
CA SER A 187 11.99 -12.94 -4.92
C SER A 187 13.18 -12.02 -5.22
N GLY A 188 13.07 -10.75 -4.80
CA GLY A 188 14.15 -9.76 -4.92
C GLY A 188 13.87 -8.62 -5.90
N TYR A 189 12.73 -8.64 -6.58
CA TYR A 189 12.30 -7.49 -7.37
C TYR A 189 12.00 -6.30 -6.47
N LYS A 190 12.35 -5.09 -6.94
CA LYS A 190 12.20 -3.87 -6.14
C LYS A 190 10.77 -3.32 -6.08
N GLY A 191 9.80 -4.06 -6.60
CA GLY A 191 8.38 -3.69 -6.66
C GLY A 191 7.65 -4.43 -7.76
N THR A 192 6.32 -4.28 -7.83
CA THR A 192 5.47 -4.98 -8.82
C THR A 192 5.65 -4.49 -10.25
N GLY A 193 6.17 -3.28 -10.47
CA GLY A 193 6.55 -2.80 -11.80
C GLY A 193 7.66 -3.66 -12.43
N PRO A 194 8.83 -3.83 -11.79
CA PRO A 194 9.86 -4.78 -12.22
C PRO A 194 9.37 -6.22 -12.38
N VAL A 195 8.48 -6.72 -11.50
CA VAL A 195 7.87 -8.06 -11.67
C VAL A 195 7.09 -8.15 -12.98
N ARG A 196 6.32 -7.11 -13.33
CA ARG A 196 5.58 -7.07 -14.61
C ARG A 196 6.50 -7.12 -15.82
N LEU A 197 7.62 -6.41 -15.78
CA LEU A 197 8.62 -6.46 -16.86
C LEU A 197 9.22 -7.87 -17.01
N ALA A 198 9.56 -8.52 -15.91
CA ALA A 198 10.07 -9.90 -15.91
C ALA A 198 9.01 -10.91 -16.42
N PHE A 199 7.74 -10.71 -16.06
CA PHE A 199 6.62 -11.51 -16.57
C PHE A 199 6.47 -11.35 -18.09
N ASN A 200 6.47 -10.12 -18.60
CA ASN A 200 6.35 -9.83 -20.02
C ASN A 200 7.54 -10.36 -20.83
N ALA A 201 8.72 -10.43 -20.21
CA ALA A 201 9.91 -11.04 -20.79
C ALA A 201 9.96 -12.60 -20.69
N GLY A 202 9.00 -13.22 -19.98
CA GLY A 202 8.96 -14.66 -19.77
C GLY A 202 9.95 -15.18 -18.71
N GLU A 203 10.61 -14.30 -17.98
CA GLU A 203 11.55 -14.66 -16.89
C GLU A 203 10.80 -15.36 -15.74
N VAL A 204 9.60 -14.86 -15.43
CA VAL A 204 8.64 -15.49 -14.51
C VAL A 204 7.32 -15.71 -15.24
N GLN A 205 6.59 -16.78 -14.87
CA GLN A 205 5.32 -17.15 -15.50
C GLN A 205 4.11 -16.83 -14.62
N GLY A 206 4.34 -16.41 -13.39
CA GLY A 206 3.27 -16.07 -12.45
C GLY A 206 3.58 -14.82 -11.64
N VAL A 207 2.54 -14.25 -11.10
CA VAL A 207 2.58 -13.04 -10.28
C VAL A 207 1.51 -13.12 -9.20
N CYS A 208 1.85 -12.67 -7.99
CA CYS A 208 0.87 -12.36 -6.96
C CYS A 208 0.81 -10.84 -6.78
N ASN A 209 -0.37 -10.26 -6.93
CA ASN A 209 -0.56 -8.82 -6.84
C ASN A 209 -1.97 -8.51 -6.33
N SER A 210 -2.19 -7.31 -5.82
CA SER A 210 -3.57 -6.88 -5.51
C SER A 210 -4.38 -6.64 -6.77
N LEU A 211 -5.69 -6.86 -6.70
CA LEU A 211 -6.61 -6.60 -7.82
C LEU A 211 -6.53 -5.14 -8.26
N GLU A 212 -6.42 -4.23 -7.31
CA GLU A 212 -6.28 -2.80 -7.55
C GLU A 212 -5.01 -2.49 -8.36
N SER A 213 -3.90 -3.14 -8.01
CA SER A 213 -2.64 -3.02 -8.75
C SER A 213 -2.74 -3.66 -10.14
N PHE A 214 -3.43 -4.80 -10.30
CA PHE A 214 -3.73 -5.36 -11.62
C PHE A 214 -4.51 -4.36 -12.48
N LYS A 215 -5.58 -3.78 -11.97
CA LYS A 215 -6.38 -2.77 -12.68
C LYS A 215 -5.58 -1.52 -13.05
N ALA A 216 -4.67 -1.09 -12.17
CA ALA A 216 -3.89 0.13 -12.36
C ALA A 216 -2.70 -0.05 -13.32
N THR A 217 -2.05 -1.23 -13.33
CA THR A 217 -0.74 -1.40 -13.98
C THR A 217 -0.66 -2.55 -14.98
N TRP A 218 -1.64 -3.49 -15.01
CA TRP A 218 -1.67 -4.68 -15.87
C TRP A 218 -2.87 -4.66 -16.84
N ARG A 219 -3.48 -3.51 -17.02
CA ARG A 219 -4.71 -3.39 -17.82
C ARG A 219 -4.53 -3.95 -19.23
N SER A 220 -3.43 -3.60 -19.88
CA SER A 220 -3.14 -4.05 -21.25
C SER A 220 -2.95 -5.56 -21.34
N GLU A 221 -2.27 -6.19 -20.39
CA GLU A 221 -2.05 -7.63 -20.31
C GLU A 221 -3.39 -8.37 -20.06
N MET A 222 -4.23 -7.79 -19.20
CA MET A 222 -5.57 -8.35 -18.92
C MET A 222 -6.50 -8.24 -20.15
N GLU A 223 -6.53 -7.08 -20.82
CA GLU A 223 -7.36 -6.85 -22.01
C GLU A 223 -6.93 -7.73 -23.20
N ARG A 224 -5.64 -8.02 -23.33
CA ARG A 224 -5.13 -8.98 -24.33
C ARG A 224 -5.26 -10.44 -23.89
N GLY A 225 -5.74 -10.70 -22.67
CA GLY A 225 -5.85 -12.03 -22.12
C GLY A 225 -4.49 -12.75 -21.97
N GLU A 226 -3.42 -12.00 -21.70
CA GLU A 226 -2.07 -12.53 -21.53
C GLU A 226 -1.83 -13.06 -20.13
N VAL A 227 -2.68 -12.70 -19.17
CA VAL A 227 -2.66 -13.18 -17.79
C VAL A 227 -4.01 -13.78 -17.40
N ASN A 228 -4.00 -14.99 -16.89
CA ASN A 228 -5.16 -15.67 -16.31
C ASN A 228 -5.11 -15.52 -14.79
N ILE A 229 -6.10 -14.85 -14.20
CA ILE A 229 -6.25 -14.77 -12.75
C ILE A 229 -6.91 -16.07 -12.26
N LEU A 230 -6.20 -16.84 -11.44
CA LEU A 230 -6.61 -18.19 -11.08
C LEU A 230 -7.22 -18.32 -9.69
N VAL A 231 -6.81 -17.48 -8.73
CA VAL A 231 -7.28 -17.57 -7.36
C VAL A 231 -7.20 -16.21 -6.67
N GLN A 232 -8.15 -15.93 -5.82
CA GLN A 232 -8.16 -14.78 -4.92
C GLN A 232 -7.91 -15.23 -3.48
N ALA A 233 -7.01 -14.51 -2.78
CA ALA A 233 -6.62 -14.76 -1.39
C ALA A 233 -6.93 -13.54 -0.53
N ASN A 234 -8.20 -13.34 -0.23
CA ASN A 234 -8.76 -12.19 0.47
C ASN A 234 -9.54 -12.66 1.69
N LEU A 235 -9.91 -11.74 2.59
CA LEU A 235 -10.79 -12.04 3.74
C LEU A 235 -12.19 -12.51 3.32
N LYS A 236 -12.64 -12.10 2.13
CA LYS A 236 -13.91 -12.50 1.50
C LYS A 236 -13.79 -12.40 -0.01
N PRO A 237 -14.63 -13.12 -0.78
CA PRO A 237 -14.65 -13.01 -2.23
C PRO A 237 -14.84 -11.55 -2.70
N HIS A 238 -14.07 -11.15 -3.71
CA HIS A 238 -14.14 -9.80 -4.24
C HIS A 238 -15.27 -9.67 -5.28
N PRO A 239 -16.17 -8.67 -5.16
CA PRO A 239 -17.36 -8.55 -6.02
C PRO A 239 -17.04 -8.33 -7.50
N ASP A 240 -15.91 -7.71 -7.84
CA ASP A 240 -15.53 -7.42 -9.23
C ASP A 240 -14.98 -8.66 -9.97
N VAL A 241 -14.66 -9.73 -9.25
CA VAL A 241 -14.11 -10.98 -9.81
C VAL A 241 -14.79 -12.21 -9.20
N PRO A 242 -16.14 -12.29 -9.23
CA PRO A 242 -16.89 -13.36 -8.57
C PRO A 242 -16.63 -14.73 -9.19
N HIS A 243 -16.10 -14.77 -10.41
CA HIS A 243 -15.77 -15.99 -11.14
C HIS A 243 -14.38 -16.55 -10.74
N VAL A 244 -13.56 -15.78 -10.05
CA VAL A 244 -12.24 -16.23 -9.59
C VAL A 244 -12.41 -17.02 -8.28
N PRO A 245 -11.95 -18.27 -8.19
CA PRO A 245 -12.08 -19.08 -6.98
C PRO A 245 -11.47 -18.39 -5.75
N TRP A 246 -12.16 -18.49 -4.61
CA TRP A 246 -11.66 -17.99 -3.33
C TRP A 246 -10.82 -19.06 -2.64
N ALA A 247 -9.60 -18.72 -2.21
CA ALA A 247 -8.65 -19.69 -1.69
C ALA A 247 -9.16 -20.54 -0.52
N PRO A 248 -9.89 -20.02 0.48
CA PRO A 248 -10.48 -20.84 1.54
C PRO A 248 -11.42 -21.93 1.05
N ASP A 249 -12.19 -21.70 -0.03
CA ASP A 249 -13.08 -22.72 -0.60
C ASP A 249 -12.33 -23.89 -1.26
N LEU A 250 -11.06 -23.67 -1.62
CA LEU A 250 -10.19 -24.66 -2.23
C LEU A 250 -9.40 -25.50 -1.19
N ALA A 251 -9.46 -25.09 0.08
CA ALA A 251 -8.76 -25.77 1.17
C ALA A 251 -9.44 -27.10 1.51
N LYS A 252 -8.63 -28.15 1.76
CA LYS A 252 -9.13 -29.50 2.06
C LYS A 252 -9.34 -29.76 3.54
N SER A 253 -8.87 -28.89 4.41
CA SER A 253 -8.99 -29.01 5.87
C SER A 253 -9.28 -27.65 6.48
N ASP A 254 -9.86 -27.63 7.70
CA ASP A 254 -10.13 -26.39 8.39
C ASP A 254 -8.85 -25.65 8.80
N ASP A 255 -7.76 -26.36 9.07
CA ASP A 255 -6.45 -25.76 9.36
C ASP A 255 -5.83 -25.03 8.14
N ALA A 256 -6.29 -25.37 6.93
CA ALA A 256 -5.81 -24.75 5.70
C ALA A 256 -6.65 -23.53 5.25
N LYS A 257 -7.80 -23.29 5.90
CA LYS A 257 -8.66 -22.12 5.67
C LYS A 257 -8.17 -20.90 6.44
#